data_9eba9db1e3088414f861a93e3b33a569
#
_entry.id   9eba9db1e3088414f861a93e3b33a569
#
_cell.length_a   1.000
_cell.length_b   1.000
_cell.length_c   1.000
_cell.angle_alpha   90.00
_cell.angle_beta   90.00
_cell.angle_gamma   90.00
#
_symmetry.space_group_name_H-M   'P 1'
#
loop_
_entity.id
_entity.type
_entity.pdbx_description
1 polymer ?
#
loop_
_entity_poly.entity_id
_entity_poly.type
_entity_poly.pdbx_seq_one_letter_code
_entity_poly.pdbx_strand_id
1 'polypeptide(L)'
;MKIIPTKDYHVHSIFSDGKNTIEENVKRAVELGLSEVGVSEHGFNQLKAGIKREDLGKIKAEIARVQALYPSVKIKLGIEANLLNLNGDVDLTDEDVKQFDFIILGIHKLTYGKKVKGSFSFNLKNMLFKSKKRAKQIAHSYELAFSRYPITIVAHPNYAGKCDIEELIKSCKKHGVLFELNRKHLEDIEPDVDKIVASDVPLIFSSDAHNSEFVGDFSRQIEFVKKYNIDLNRIVNIKVQK
;
A
#
# COMPACT_ATOMS: atom_id res chain seq x y z
N MET A 1 -23.61 14.25 5.67
CA MET A 1 -22.33 14.31 4.94
C MET A 1 -22.02 12.90 4.44
N LYS A 2 -21.92 12.74 3.12
CA LYS A 2 -21.64 11.46 2.45
C LYS A 2 -20.19 11.45 1.97
N ILE A 3 -19.42 10.43 2.34
CA ILE A 3 -18.05 10.20 1.86
C ILE A 3 -18.13 9.24 0.68
N ILE A 4 -17.57 9.64 -0.46
CA ILE A 4 -17.64 8.89 -1.72
C ILE A 4 -16.21 8.52 -2.12
N PRO A 5 -15.87 7.22 -2.23
CA PRO A 5 -14.61 6.75 -2.80
C PRO A 5 -14.44 7.28 -4.24
N THR A 6 -13.23 7.66 -4.60
CA THR A 6 -12.92 8.10 -5.97
C THR A 6 -11.86 7.24 -6.65
N LYS A 7 -10.98 6.63 -5.88
CA LYS A 7 -9.86 5.81 -6.37
C LYS A 7 -9.51 4.76 -5.33
N ASP A 8 -9.02 3.60 -5.78
CA ASP A 8 -8.44 2.57 -4.92
C ASP A 8 -7.16 2.04 -5.56
N TYR A 9 -6.01 2.24 -4.89
CA TYR A 9 -4.71 1.90 -5.46
C TYR A 9 -4.10 0.61 -4.91
N HIS A 10 -4.71 -0.02 -3.91
CA HIS A 10 -4.19 -1.23 -3.30
C HIS A 10 -5.15 -2.41 -3.54
N VAL A 11 -4.97 -3.05 -4.70
CA VAL A 11 -5.82 -4.14 -5.17
C VAL A 11 -4.96 -5.23 -5.81
N HIS A 12 -5.18 -6.47 -5.39
CA HIS A 12 -4.49 -7.68 -5.87
C HIS A 12 -5.37 -8.48 -6.81
N SER A 13 -4.74 -9.23 -7.72
CA SER A 13 -5.42 -10.13 -8.64
C SER A 13 -4.82 -11.54 -8.61
N ILE A 14 -5.32 -12.41 -9.49
CA ILE A 14 -4.79 -13.77 -9.67
C ILE A 14 -3.32 -13.84 -10.11
N PHE A 15 -2.71 -12.71 -10.45
CA PHE A 15 -1.27 -12.65 -10.73
C PHE A 15 -0.41 -12.77 -9.48
N SER A 16 -0.95 -12.40 -8.30
CA SER A 16 -0.35 -12.67 -7.00
C SER A 16 -1.22 -13.63 -6.18
N ASP A 17 -1.89 -13.15 -5.14
CA ASP A 17 -2.74 -13.97 -4.26
C ASP A 17 -4.18 -13.48 -4.16
N GLY A 18 -4.58 -12.55 -5.04
CA GLY A 18 -5.97 -12.18 -5.22
C GLY A 18 -6.77 -13.32 -5.85
N LYS A 19 -8.07 -13.35 -5.57
CA LYS A 19 -8.99 -14.40 -6.04
C LYS A 19 -9.60 -14.09 -7.40
N ASN A 20 -9.57 -12.84 -7.83
CA ASN A 20 -10.25 -12.35 -9.02
C ASN A 20 -9.27 -11.86 -10.08
N THR A 21 -9.71 -11.85 -11.32
CA THR A 21 -8.99 -11.27 -12.45
C THR A 21 -8.93 -9.75 -12.35
N ILE A 22 -8.01 -9.12 -13.09
CA ILE A 22 -7.96 -7.65 -13.22
C ILE A 22 -9.30 -7.13 -13.74
N GLU A 23 -9.91 -7.81 -14.70
CA GLU A 23 -11.20 -7.40 -15.27
C GLU A 23 -12.33 -7.38 -14.23
N GLU A 24 -12.45 -8.41 -13.39
CA GLU A 24 -13.46 -8.46 -12.32
C GLU A 24 -13.27 -7.33 -11.30
N ASN A 25 -12.02 -7.03 -10.93
CA ASN A 25 -11.69 -5.91 -10.04
C ASN A 25 -12.06 -4.56 -10.66
N VAL A 26 -11.74 -4.36 -11.95
CA VAL A 26 -12.08 -3.14 -12.70
C VAL A 26 -13.59 -2.99 -12.89
N LYS A 27 -14.30 -4.07 -13.19
CA LYS A 27 -15.78 -4.07 -13.27
C LYS A 27 -16.38 -3.58 -11.95
N ARG A 28 -15.86 -4.06 -10.82
CA ARG A 28 -16.31 -3.59 -9.51
C ARG A 28 -16.02 -2.11 -9.29
N ALA A 29 -14.86 -1.61 -9.70
CA ALA A 29 -14.52 -0.19 -9.65
C ALA A 29 -15.48 0.67 -10.48
N VAL A 30 -15.88 0.21 -11.68
CA VAL A 30 -16.89 0.86 -12.54
C VAL A 30 -18.24 0.91 -11.82
N GLU A 31 -18.71 -0.19 -11.24
CA GLU A 31 -19.99 -0.26 -10.52
C GLU A 31 -20.06 0.75 -9.37
N LEU A 32 -18.93 1.01 -8.71
CA LEU A 32 -18.80 1.97 -7.62
C LEU A 32 -18.57 3.42 -8.08
N GLY A 33 -18.36 3.65 -9.39
CA GLY A 33 -18.08 4.96 -9.94
C GLY A 33 -16.69 5.48 -9.58
N LEU A 34 -15.71 4.59 -9.33
CA LEU A 34 -14.32 5.01 -9.15
C LEU A 34 -13.78 5.58 -10.46
N SER A 35 -12.98 6.65 -10.36
CA SER A 35 -12.30 7.24 -11.52
C SER A 35 -10.98 6.54 -11.86
N GLU A 36 -10.34 5.93 -10.85
CA GLU A 36 -9.08 5.20 -11.03
C GLU A 36 -9.04 3.96 -10.13
N VAL A 37 -8.38 2.89 -10.62
CA VAL A 37 -8.06 1.70 -9.84
C VAL A 37 -6.62 1.29 -10.11
N GLY A 38 -5.88 0.95 -9.05
CA GLY A 38 -4.52 0.44 -9.13
C GLY A 38 -4.50 -1.08 -9.08
N VAL A 39 -3.74 -1.70 -9.98
CA VAL A 39 -3.35 -3.11 -9.90
C VAL A 39 -1.98 -3.11 -9.23
N SER A 40 -1.91 -3.53 -7.96
CA SER A 40 -0.71 -3.44 -7.12
C SER A 40 -0.33 -4.80 -6.55
N GLU A 41 0.09 -5.69 -7.43
CA GLU A 41 0.48 -7.04 -7.06
C GLU A 41 1.65 -7.05 -6.07
N HIS A 42 1.77 -8.10 -5.27
CA HIS A 42 2.89 -8.26 -4.33
C HIS A 42 4.25 -8.27 -5.02
N GLY A 43 5.22 -7.62 -4.38
CA GLY A 43 6.59 -7.47 -4.86
C GLY A 43 7.32 -8.80 -5.08
N PHE A 44 8.40 -8.72 -5.83
CA PHE A 44 9.11 -9.88 -6.37
C PHE A 44 9.71 -10.83 -5.32
N ASN A 45 9.91 -10.34 -4.09
CA ASN A 45 10.50 -11.15 -3.02
C ASN A 45 9.48 -11.63 -1.98
N GLN A 46 8.19 -11.42 -2.23
CA GLN A 46 7.13 -11.97 -1.38
C GLN A 46 7.03 -13.49 -1.60
N LEU A 47 7.22 -14.27 -0.53
CA LEU A 47 7.16 -15.73 -0.61
C LEU A 47 5.72 -16.18 -0.92
N LYS A 48 5.55 -17.02 -1.92
CA LYS A 48 4.30 -17.61 -2.42
C LYS A 48 3.34 -16.64 -3.11
N ALA A 49 3.34 -15.35 -2.77
CA ALA A 49 2.41 -14.37 -3.31
C ALA A 49 3.06 -13.40 -4.32
N GLY A 50 4.39 -13.24 -4.29
CA GLY A 50 5.08 -12.29 -5.17
C GLY A 50 5.01 -12.65 -6.64
N ILE A 51 4.76 -11.65 -7.47
CA ILE A 51 4.83 -11.80 -8.93
C ILE A 51 6.27 -12.05 -9.39
N LYS A 52 6.43 -12.57 -10.60
CA LYS A 52 7.72 -12.69 -11.25
C LYS A 52 7.90 -11.58 -12.29
N ARG A 53 9.15 -11.15 -12.53
CA ARG A 53 9.45 -10.13 -13.55
C ARG A 53 8.99 -10.54 -14.95
N GLU A 54 9.02 -11.83 -15.26
CA GLU A 54 8.53 -12.41 -16.52
C GLU A 54 7.01 -12.24 -16.72
N ASP A 55 6.24 -12.06 -15.65
CA ASP A 55 4.79 -11.87 -15.72
C ASP A 55 4.37 -10.43 -16.00
N LEU A 56 5.28 -9.45 -15.86
CA LEU A 56 4.98 -8.03 -16.10
C LEU A 56 4.41 -7.77 -17.50
N GLY A 57 4.94 -8.45 -18.52
CA GLY A 57 4.43 -8.34 -19.88
C GLY A 57 2.98 -8.80 -20.01
N LYS A 58 2.61 -9.88 -19.33
CA LYS A 58 1.24 -10.40 -19.30
C LYS A 58 0.29 -9.46 -18.54
N ILE A 59 0.73 -8.96 -17.38
CA ILE A 59 -0.05 -8.00 -16.58
C ILE A 59 -0.34 -6.74 -17.39
N LYS A 60 0.66 -6.17 -18.05
CA LYS A 60 0.51 -4.98 -18.90
C LYS A 60 -0.44 -5.23 -20.08
N ALA A 61 -0.33 -6.37 -20.74
CA ALA A 61 -1.22 -6.74 -21.84
C ALA A 61 -2.66 -6.88 -21.36
N GLU A 62 -2.87 -7.51 -20.19
CA GLU A 62 -4.19 -7.64 -19.60
C GLU A 62 -4.78 -6.28 -19.18
N ILE A 63 -3.98 -5.41 -18.54
CA ILE A 63 -4.40 -4.04 -18.22
C ILE A 63 -4.81 -3.29 -19.49
N ALA A 64 -4.05 -3.37 -20.58
CA ALA A 64 -4.37 -2.70 -21.83
C ALA A 64 -5.68 -3.24 -22.45
N ARG A 65 -5.89 -4.55 -22.41
CA ARG A 65 -7.13 -5.20 -22.85
C ARG A 65 -8.34 -4.71 -22.03
N VAL A 66 -8.23 -4.73 -20.72
CA VAL A 66 -9.30 -4.33 -19.80
C VAL A 66 -9.57 -2.83 -19.89
N GLN A 67 -8.54 -2.00 -20.04
CA GLN A 67 -8.69 -0.55 -20.21
C GLN A 67 -9.52 -0.21 -21.46
N ALA A 68 -9.37 -0.97 -22.54
CA ALA A 68 -10.18 -0.79 -23.75
C ALA A 68 -11.65 -1.15 -23.53
N LEU A 69 -11.96 -2.12 -22.68
CA LEU A 69 -13.32 -2.53 -22.33
C LEU A 69 -14.01 -1.55 -21.37
N TYR A 70 -13.25 -0.93 -20.47
CA TYR A 70 -13.77 -0.06 -19.41
C TYR A 70 -13.10 1.33 -19.44
N PRO A 71 -13.37 2.15 -20.47
CA PRO A 71 -12.69 3.45 -20.64
C PRO A 71 -13.08 4.51 -19.58
N SER A 72 -14.14 4.27 -18.82
CA SER A 72 -14.61 5.20 -17.76
C SER A 72 -13.76 5.18 -16.49
N VAL A 73 -12.95 4.13 -16.29
CA VAL A 73 -12.05 3.98 -15.15
C VAL A 73 -10.62 3.90 -15.65
N LYS A 74 -9.74 4.74 -15.12
CA LYS A 74 -8.30 4.67 -15.43
C LYS A 74 -7.64 3.56 -14.63
N ILE A 75 -7.01 2.60 -15.30
CA ILE A 75 -6.26 1.53 -14.66
C ILE A 75 -4.79 1.94 -14.55
N LYS A 76 -4.23 1.83 -13.36
CA LYS A 76 -2.83 2.13 -13.05
C LYS A 76 -2.10 0.84 -12.67
N LEU A 77 -0.91 0.64 -13.24
CA LEU A 77 -0.03 -0.44 -12.82
C LEU A 77 0.85 0.01 -11.66
N GLY A 78 0.64 -0.58 -10.50
CA GLY A 78 1.49 -0.42 -9.33
C GLY A 78 2.18 -1.71 -8.91
N ILE A 79 2.95 -1.63 -7.84
CA ILE A 79 3.51 -2.79 -7.16
C ILE A 79 3.54 -2.53 -5.65
N GLU A 80 3.18 -3.54 -4.86
CA GLU A 80 3.38 -3.51 -3.43
C GLU A 80 4.74 -4.12 -3.08
N ALA A 81 5.76 -3.26 -3.10
CA ALA A 81 7.15 -3.61 -2.85
C ALA A 81 7.41 -3.90 -1.36
N ASN A 82 8.45 -4.68 -1.11
CA ASN A 82 8.86 -5.08 0.24
C ASN A 82 10.07 -4.27 0.73
N LEU A 83 9.97 -3.72 1.94
CA LEU A 83 11.14 -3.24 2.68
C LEU A 83 11.91 -4.45 3.22
N LEU A 84 13.18 -4.60 2.82
CA LEU A 84 13.93 -5.84 3.03
C LEU A 84 14.86 -5.81 4.26
N ASN A 85 15.29 -4.65 4.70
CA ASN A 85 16.24 -4.51 5.82
C ASN A 85 16.27 -3.11 6.42
N LEU A 86 17.10 -2.90 7.44
CA LEU A 86 17.27 -1.61 8.12
C LEU A 86 18.02 -0.55 7.29
N ASN A 87 18.64 -0.92 6.19
CA ASN A 87 19.30 0.03 5.28
C ASN A 87 18.31 0.66 4.29
N GLY A 88 17.03 0.29 4.36
CA GLY A 88 16.00 0.78 3.45
C GLY A 88 16.06 0.17 2.04
N ASP A 89 16.66 -1.03 1.90
CA ASP A 89 16.63 -1.72 0.61
C ASP A 89 15.24 -2.28 0.34
N VAL A 90 14.82 -2.21 -0.92
CA VAL A 90 13.55 -2.73 -1.41
C VAL A 90 13.78 -3.84 -2.44
N ASP A 91 12.75 -4.59 -2.78
CA ASP A 91 12.82 -5.69 -3.75
C ASP A 91 12.67 -5.23 -5.22
N LEU A 92 12.99 -3.98 -5.49
CA LEU A 92 12.98 -3.37 -6.82
C LEU A 92 14.38 -2.95 -7.25
N THR A 93 14.69 -3.09 -8.53
CA THR A 93 15.82 -2.44 -9.20
C THR A 93 15.39 -1.10 -9.83
N ASP A 94 16.33 -0.29 -10.28
CA ASP A 94 16.03 0.97 -10.98
C ASP A 94 15.25 0.73 -12.29
N GLU A 95 15.47 -0.42 -12.95
CA GLU A 95 14.70 -0.83 -14.12
C GLU A 95 13.31 -1.26 -13.77
N ASP A 96 13.10 -1.93 -12.63
CA ASP A 96 11.78 -2.31 -12.15
C ASP A 96 10.95 -1.07 -11.85
N VAL A 97 11.51 -0.07 -11.17
CA VAL A 97 10.84 1.18 -10.81
C VAL A 97 10.19 1.87 -12.01
N LYS A 98 10.87 1.86 -13.17
CA LYS A 98 10.37 2.47 -14.42
C LYS A 98 9.18 1.75 -15.04
N GLN A 99 8.85 0.55 -14.56
CA GLN A 99 7.75 -0.26 -15.10
C GLN A 99 6.38 0.09 -14.51
N PHE A 100 6.36 0.83 -13.40
CA PHE A 100 5.18 1.07 -12.58
C PHE A 100 4.77 2.55 -12.57
N ASP A 101 3.46 2.81 -12.54
CA ASP A 101 2.90 4.16 -12.39
C ASP A 101 3.02 4.69 -10.95
N PHE A 102 3.04 3.77 -9.96
CA PHE A 102 3.17 4.07 -8.53
C PHE A 102 3.74 2.86 -7.78
N ILE A 103 4.33 3.13 -6.62
CA ILE A 103 4.91 2.10 -5.75
C ILE A 103 4.33 2.23 -4.35
N ILE A 104 3.78 1.15 -3.85
CA ILE A 104 3.39 0.96 -2.45
C ILE A 104 4.55 0.26 -1.75
N LEU A 105 4.92 0.68 -0.55
CA LEU A 105 5.98 0.05 0.22
C LEU A 105 5.46 -0.46 1.56
N GLY A 106 5.58 -1.76 1.79
CA GLY A 106 5.19 -2.41 3.04
C GLY A 106 6.28 -3.30 3.64
N ILE A 107 6.03 -3.79 4.86
CA ILE A 107 6.79 -4.90 5.47
C ILE A 107 5.87 -6.10 5.57
N HIS A 108 6.27 -7.21 4.96
CA HIS A 108 5.51 -8.45 5.00
C HIS A 108 6.24 -9.52 5.82
N LYS A 109 5.46 -10.45 6.39
CA LYS A 109 5.98 -11.50 7.29
C LYS A 109 6.90 -12.50 6.58
N LEU A 110 6.65 -12.78 5.31
CA LEU A 110 7.31 -13.83 4.54
C LEU A 110 7.96 -13.26 3.27
N THR A 111 9.01 -12.45 3.44
CA THR A 111 9.83 -11.99 2.32
C THR A 111 11.21 -12.65 2.37
N TYR A 112 11.78 -12.95 1.20
CA TYR A 112 13.13 -13.47 1.10
C TYR A 112 13.95 -12.62 0.12
N GLY A 113 15.24 -12.49 0.39
CA GLY A 113 16.17 -11.81 -0.53
C GLY A 113 17.33 -12.72 -0.85
N LYS A 114 17.31 -13.38 -2.02
CA LYS A 114 18.46 -14.21 -2.48
C LYS A 114 19.76 -13.40 -2.58
N LYS A 115 19.67 -12.07 -2.78
CA LYS A 115 20.82 -11.16 -2.91
C LYS A 115 20.98 -10.18 -1.74
N VAL A 116 20.01 -10.10 -0.81
CA VAL A 116 20.02 -9.14 0.31
C VAL A 116 20.25 -9.93 1.61
N LYS A 117 21.50 -9.94 2.07
CA LYS A 117 21.84 -10.55 3.36
C LYS A 117 20.96 -9.93 4.46
N GLY A 118 20.24 -10.78 5.19
CA GLY A 118 19.52 -10.37 6.38
C GLY A 118 18.02 -10.11 6.23
N SER A 119 17.40 -10.20 5.04
CA SER A 119 15.95 -9.96 4.88
C SER A 119 15.09 -10.94 5.69
N PHE A 120 15.40 -12.23 5.67
CA PHE A 120 14.70 -13.21 6.50
C PHE A 120 14.86 -12.91 7.99
N SER A 121 16.08 -12.59 8.44
CA SER A 121 16.34 -12.22 9.83
C SER A 121 15.71 -10.88 10.21
N PHE A 122 15.54 -9.95 9.26
CA PHE A 122 14.85 -8.68 9.46
C PHE A 122 13.39 -8.92 9.83
N ASN A 123 12.66 -9.69 9.02
CA ASN A 123 11.24 -9.95 9.25
C ASN A 123 11.02 -10.76 10.54
N LEU A 124 11.79 -11.79 10.77
CA LEU A 124 11.73 -12.57 12.02
C LEU A 124 11.99 -11.70 13.25
N LYS A 125 13.01 -10.83 13.21
CA LYS A 125 13.31 -9.91 14.29
C LYS A 125 12.21 -8.86 14.51
N ASN A 126 11.58 -8.37 13.44
CA ASN A 126 10.47 -7.42 13.56
C ASN A 126 9.26 -8.04 14.23
N MET A 127 8.99 -9.32 13.98
CA MET A 127 7.90 -10.04 14.64
C MET A 127 8.17 -10.32 16.12
N LEU A 128 9.43 -10.64 16.46
CA LEU A 128 9.82 -11.08 17.82
C LEU A 128 10.21 -9.91 18.74
N PHE A 129 10.83 -8.86 18.22
CA PHE A 129 11.38 -7.76 19.01
C PHE A 129 10.62 -6.45 18.78
N LYS A 130 9.72 -6.11 19.72
CA LYS A 130 8.86 -4.90 19.65
C LYS A 130 9.40 -3.74 20.52
N SER A 131 10.73 -3.57 20.66
CA SER A 131 11.31 -2.51 21.45
C SER A 131 11.17 -1.12 20.80
N LYS A 132 11.13 -0.04 21.61
CA LYS A 132 11.14 1.35 21.10
C LYS A 132 12.33 1.62 20.18
N LYS A 133 13.52 1.09 20.52
CA LYS A 133 14.72 1.21 19.67
C LYS A 133 14.49 0.57 18.31
N ARG A 134 13.89 -0.62 18.26
CA ARG A 134 13.59 -1.32 16.99
C ARG A 134 12.55 -0.56 16.17
N ALA A 135 11.51 -0.03 16.79
CA ALA A 135 10.50 0.77 16.15
C ALA A 135 11.08 2.01 15.42
N LYS A 136 12.01 2.73 16.09
CA LYS A 136 12.74 3.85 15.47
C LYS A 136 13.63 3.41 14.32
N GLN A 137 14.31 2.27 14.43
CA GLN A 137 15.12 1.72 13.34
C GLN A 137 14.26 1.39 12.11
N ILE A 138 13.06 0.84 12.32
CA ILE A 138 12.12 0.55 11.22
C ILE A 138 11.65 1.85 10.57
N ALA A 139 11.25 2.87 11.36
CA ALA A 139 10.86 4.17 10.78
C ALA A 139 12.00 4.80 9.98
N HIS A 140 13.24 4.76 10.48
CA HIS A 140 14.41 5.24 9.76
C HIS A 140 14.67 4.45 8.46
N SER A 141 14.44 3.13 8.46
CA SER A 141 14.59 2.35 7.23
C SER A 141 13.57 2.71 6.15
N TYR A 142 12.35 3.09 6.53
CA TYR A 142 11.38 3.68 5.60
C TYR A 142 11.87 5.01 5.03
N GLU A 143 12.41 5.90 5.87
CA GLU A 143 12.98 7.18 5.41
C GLU A 143 14.09 6.97 4.39
N LEU A 144 15.02 6.02 4.65
CA LEU A 144 16.07 5.67 3.70
C LEU A 144 15.52 5.13 2.38
N ALA A 145 14.45 4.33 2.43
CA ALA A 145 13.80 3.86 1.21
C ALA A 145 13.12 5.01 0.45
N PHE A 146 12.38 5.90 1.12
CA PHE A 146 11.74 7.05 0.51
C PHE A 146 12.72 8.02 -0.14
N SER A 147 13.94 8.14 0.40
CA SER A 147 14.99 8.98 -0.19
C SER A 147 15.61 8.42 -1.47
N ARG A 148 15.47 7.11 -1.72
CA ARG A 148 16.10 6.42 -2.85
C ARG A 148 15.13 5.95 -3.94
N TYR A 149 13.89 5.70 -3.56
CA TYR A 149 12.86 5.17 -4.46
C TYR A 149 11.64 6.09 -4.50
N PRO A 150 10.96 6.22 -5.64
CA PRO A 150 9.76 7.06 -5.79
C PRO A 150 8.54 6.37 -5.16
N ILE A 151 8.57 6.17 -3.85
CA ILE A 151 7.48 5.55 -3.11
C ILE A 151 6.29 6.52 -3.07
N THR A 152 5.12 6.02 -3.42
CA THR A 152 3.88 6.80 -3.44
C THR A 152 3.08 6.61 -2.15
N ILE A 153 3.03 5.37 -1.65
CA ILE A 153 2.19 4.99 -0.49
C ILE A 153 3.03 4.12 0.46
N VAL A 154 2.94 4.37 1.76
CA VAL A 154 3.41 3.42 2.78
C VAL A 154 2.23 2.57 3.24
N ALA A 155 2.33 1.25 3.00
CA ALA A 155 1.26 0.30 3.28
C ALA A 155 1.25 -0.16 4.74
N HIS A 156 0.03 -0.37 5.27
CA HIS A 156 -0.29 -1.04 6.54
C HIS A 156 0.82 -0.94 7.61
N PRO A 157 1.22 0.27 8.05
CA PRO A 157 2.22 0.43 9.10
C PRO A 157 1.84 -0.39 10.35
N ASN A 158 2.85 -0.95 11.01
CA ASN A 158 2.72 -1.84 12.17
C ASN A 158 2.25 -3.29 11.90
N TYR A 159 1.81 -3.66 10.69
CA TYR A 159 1.32 -5.02 10.38
C TYR A 159 2.37 -6.12 10.67
N ALA A 160 3.58 -6.00 10.17
CA ALA A 160 4.61 -7.04 10.29
C ALA A 160 5.78 -6.64 11.22
N GLY A 161 5.59 -5.61 12.03
CA GLY A 161 6.57 -5.14 13.00
C GLY A 161 6.25 -3.74 13.49
N LYS A 162 6.50 -3.48 14.78
CA LYS A 162 6.19 -2.18 15.35
C LYS A 162 7.12 -1.10 14.78
N CYS A 163 6.52 -0.08 14.15
CA CYS A 163 7.17 1.11 13.65
C CYS A 163 6.93 2.30 14.60
N ASP A 164 7.86 3.23 14.67
CA ASP A 164 7.63 4.52 15.33
C ASP A 164 6.78 5.39 14.38
N ILE A 165 5.49 5.44 14.65
CA ILE A 165 4.50 6.10 13.77
C ILE A 165 4.76 7.62 13.68
N GLU A 166 5.24 8.26 14.75
CA GLU A 166 5.57 9.70 14.70
C GLU A 166 6.74 9.97 13.74
N GLU A 167 7.81 9.19 13.82
CA GLU A 167 8.95 9.31 12.90
C GLU A 167 8.57 8.93 11.47
N LEU A 168 7.72 7.91 11.27
CA LEU A 168 7.21 7.54 9.96
C LEU A 168 6.37 8.67 9.33
N ILE A 169 5.49 9.31 10.11
CA ILE A 169 4.69 10.46 9.66
C ILE A 169 5.60 11.60 9.21
N LYS A 170 6.65 11.93 9.98
CA LYS A 170 7.64 12.96 9.61
C LYS A 170 8.31 12.61 8.27
N SER A 171 8.68 11.36 8.08
CA SER A 171 9.29 10.87 6.84
C SER A 171 8.33 10.92 5.66
N CYS A 172 7.06 10.52 5.84
CA CYS A 172 6.03 10.63 4.82
C CYS A 172 5.85 12.09 4.35
N LYS A 173 5.74 13.02 5.28
CA LYS A 173 5.62 14.46 4.97
C LYS A 173 6.85 14.99 4.22
N LYS A 174 8.04 14.65 4.67
CA LYS A 174 9.31 15.08 4.07
C LYS A 174 9.45 14.64 2.61
N HIS A 175 8.98 13.43 2.29
CA HIS A 175 9.16 12.82 0.96
C HIS A 175 7.87 12.81 0.11
N GLY A 176 6.76 13.38 0.59
CA GLY A 176 5.49 13.40 -0.13
C GLY A 176 4.81 12.03 -0.25
N VAL A 177 5.11 11.10 0.65
CA VAL A 177 4.54 9.75 0.68
C VAL A 177 3.19 9.77 1.39
N LEU A 178 2.18 9.12 0.81
CA LEU A 178 0.86 8.98 1.40
C LEU A 178 0.88 7.93 2.52
N PHE A 179 0.28 8.27 3.67
CA PHE A 179 0.12 7.34 4.77
C PHE A 179 -1.19 6.57 4.61
N GLU A 180 -1.11 5.26 4.51
CA GLU A 180 -2.26 4.41 4.27
C GLU A 180 -3.12 4.18 5.51
N LEU A 181 -4.42 4.37 5.37
CA LEU A 181 -5.44 3.80 6.24
C LEU A 181 -5.97 2.54 5.55
N ASN A 182 -5.37 1.40 5.87
CA ASN A 182 -5.65 0.12 5.24
C ASN A 182 -6.90 -0.54 5.85
N ARG A 183 -7.83 -0.99 5.01
CA ARG A 183 -9.08 -1.62 5.45
C ARG A 183 -8.87 -2.82 6.38
N LYS A 184 -7.86 -3.63 6.15
CA LYS A 184 -7.58 -4.85 6.92
C LYS A 184 -6.77 -4.58 8.20
N HIS A 185 -6.06 -3.45 8.28
CA HIS A 185 -5.00 -3.20 9.24
C HIS A 185 -5.17 -1.93 10.08
N LEU A 186 -6.41 -1.43 10.23
CA LEU A 186 -6.71 -0.26 11.07
C LEU A 186 -6.34 -0.50 12.54
N GLU A 187 -6.56 -1.71 13.03
CA GLU A 187 -6.26 -2.09 14.40
C GLU A 187 -4.75 -2.05 14.72
N ASP A 188 -3.89 -2.25 13.72
CA ASP A 188 -2.44 -2.19 13.90
C ASP A 188 -1.94 -0.77 14.17
N ILE A 189 -2.64 0.26 13.68
CA ILE A 189 -2.30 1.68 13.85
C ILE A 189 -3.16 2.38 14.90
N GLU A 190 -4.26 1.79 15.34
CA GLU A 190 -5.18 2.37 16.32
C GLU A 190 -4.49 2.77 17.65
N PRO A 191 -3.53 2.02 18.19
CA PRO A 191 -2.79 2.44 19.38
C PRO A 191 -1.96 3.72 19.22
N ASP A 192 -1.70 4.14 18.00
CA ASP A 192 -0.94 5.34 17.64
C ASP A 192 -1.82 6.42 16.96
N VAL A 193 -3.14 6.27 17.00
CA VAL A 193 -4.09 7.15 16.28
C VAL A 193 -3.97 8.61 16.66
N ASP A 194 -3.69 8.91 17.92
CA ASP A 194 -3.50 10.30 18.40
C ASP A 194 -2.38 11.02 17.65
N LYS A 195 -1.31 10.31 17.28
CA LYS A 195 -0.21 10.86 16.47
C LYS A 195 -0.67 11.15 15.04
N ILE A 196 -1.53 10.29 14.49
CA ILE A 196 -2.11 10.48 13.14
C ILE A 196 -3.05 11.68 13.16
N VAL A 197 -3.91 11.79 14.18
CA VAL A 197 -4.86 12.91 14.34
C VAL A 197 -4.13 14.23 14.51
N ALA A 198 -3.10 14.28 15.36
CA ALA A 198 -2.30 15.48 15.64
C ALA A 198 -1.42 15.92 14.45
N SER A 199 -1.26 15.09 13.43
CA SER A 199 -0.44 15.40 12.26
C SER A 199 -1.28 15.99 11.11
N ASP A 200 -0.59 16.51 10.10
CA ASP A 200 -1.14 16.96 8.81
C ASP A 200 -0.66 16.06 7.66
N VAL A 201 -0.18 14.82 7.95
CA VAL A 201 0.27 13.88 6.91
C VAL A 201 -0.87 13.58 5.94
N PRO A 202 -0.62 13.61 4.62
CA PRO A 202 -1.63 13.21 3.66
C PRO A 202 -1.96 11.72 3.80
N LEU A 203 -3.26 11.42 3.81
CA LEU A 203 -3.79 10.08 4.03
C LEU A 203 -4.39 9.53 2.74
N ILE A 204 -4.38 8.21 2.61
CA ILE A 204 -5.08 7.51 1.54
C ILE A 204 -5.85 6.32 2.13
N PHE A 205 -7.08 6.11 1.69
CA PHE A 205 -7.83 4.87 1.95
C PHE A 205 -7.42 3.81 0.94
N SER A 206 -7.22 2.60 1.42
CA SER A 206 -6.91 1.45 0.56
C SER A 206 -7.72 0.23 1.00
N SER A 207 -8.30 -0.47 0.04
CA SER A 207 -9.05 -1.69 0.34
C SER A 207 -8.14 -2.87 0.67
N ASP A 208 -6.95 -2.90 0.05
CA ASP A 208 -6.07 -4.07 0.06
C ASP A 208 -6.85 -5.32 -0.36
N ALA A 209 -7.61 -5.14 -1.46
CA ALA A 209 -8.58 -6.13 -1.90
C ALA A 209 -7.90 -7.35 -2.51
N HIS A 210 -8.19 -8.53 -1.95
CA HIS A 210 -7.85 -9.84 -2.50
C HIS A 210 -9.09 -10.56 -3.05
N ASN A 211 -10.25 -9.91 -2.96
CA ASN A 211 -11.51 -10.31 -3.57
C ASN A 211 -12.19 -9.05 -4.13
N SER A 212 -12.74 -9.13 -5.34
CA SER A 212 -13.35 -8.00 -6.04
C SER A 212 -14.45 -7.31 -5.26
N GLU A 213 -15.18 -8.02 -4.39
CA GLU A 213 -16.22 -7.42 -3.53
C GLU A 213 -15.68 -6.32 -2.61
N PHE A 214 -14.39 -6.35 -2.26
CA PHE A 214 -13.75 -5.36 -1.39
C PHE A 214 -13.10 -4.20 -2.14
N VAL A 215 -13.00 -4.24 -3.45
CA VAL A 215 -12.49 -3.09 -4.24
C VAL A 215 -13.34 -1.87 -3.94
N GLY A 216 -12.69 -0.78 -3.49
CA GLY A 216 -13.35 0.48 -3.14
C GLY A 216 -14.23 0.42 -1.88
N ASP A 217 -14.25 -0.70 -1.15
CA ASP A 217 -14.93 -0.78 0.14
C ASP A 217 -14.11 -0.09 1.24
N PHE A 218 -14.47 1.15 1.53
CA PHE A 218 -13.86 1.97 2.56
C PHE A 218 -14.74 2.13 3.81
N SER A 219 -15.72 1.25 4.01
CA SER A 219 -16.68 1.32 5.12
C SER A 219 -15.97 1.41 6.48
N ARG A 220 -14.97 0.55 6.72
CA ARG A 220 -14.20 0.52 7.97
C ARG A 220 -13.36 1.79 8.18
N GLN A 221 -12.73 2.31 7.13
CA GLN A 221 -11.97 3.56 7.21
C GLN A 221 -12.89 4.75 7.47
N ILE A 222 -14.07 4.78 6.86
CA ILE A 222 -15.09 5.82 7.11
C ILE A 222 -15.54 5.80 8.57
N GLU A 223 -15.75 4.65 9.16
CA GLU A 223 -16.07 4.51 10.59
C GLU A 223 -14.89 4.97 11.46
N PHE A 224 -13.66 4.56 11.10
CA PHE A 224 -12.44 4.90 11.83
C PHE A 224 -12.20 6.42 11.85
N VAL A 225 -12.28 7.11 10.71
CA VAL A 225 -12.07 8.57 10.66
C VAL A 225 -13.16 9.34 11.38
N LYS A 226 -14.38 8.85 11.40
CA LYS A 226 -15.47 9.42 12.20
C LYS A 226 -15.24 9.23 13.70
N LYS A 227 -14.85 8.00 14.11
CA LYS A 227 -14.57 7.66 15.51
C LYS A 227 -13.49 8.56 16.12
N TYR A 228 -12.44 8.85 15.36
CA TYR A 228 -11.27 9.60 15.83
C TYR A 228 -11.25 11.06 15.37
N ASN A 229 -12.30 11.52 14.69
CA ASN A 229 -12.43 12.90 14.17
C ASN A 229 -11.21 13.31 13.31
N ILE A 230 -10.78 12.41 12.42
CA ILE A 230 -9.69 12.70 11.47
C ILE A 230 -10.21 13.65 10.39
N ASP A 231 -9.43 14.70 10.06
CA ASP A 231 -9.78 15.66 9.03
C ASP A 231 -9.84 15.00 7.64
N LEU A 232 -11.04 14.98 7.04
CA LEU A 232 -11.32 14.38 5.75
C LEU A 232 -10.60 15.08 4.59
N ASN A 233 -10.20 16.34 4.73
CA ASN A 233 -9.46 17.08 3.70
C ASN A 233 -8.05 16.51 3.47
N ARG A 234 -7.55 15.72 4.41
CA ARG A 234 -6.25 15.03 4.29
C ARG A 234 -6.32 13.75 3.45
N ILE A 235 -7.52 13.23 3.17
CA ILE A 235 -7.71 11.95 2.47
C ILE A 235 -7.84 12.23 0.98
N VAL A 236 -6.82 11.79 0.23
CA VAL A 236 -6.64 12.22 -1.18
C VAL A 236 -7.54 11.51 -2.19
N ASN A 237 -8.19 10.42 -1.81
CA ASN A 237 -8.97 9.56 -2.72
C ASN A 237 -10.46 9.44 -2.38
N ILE A 238 -11.00 10.47 -1.73
CA ILE A 238 -12.44 10.58 -1.47
C ILE A 238 -12.98 11.93 -1.96
N LYS A 239 -14.28 12.00 -2.10
CA LYS A 239 -15.06 13.24 -2.17
C LYS A 239 -16.03 13.32 -1.01
N VAL A 240 -16.19 14.50 -0.46
CA VAL A 240 -17.18 14.78 0.60
C VAL A 240 -18.33 15.55 -0.02
N GLN A 241 -19.51 14.97 0.02
CA GLN A 241 -20.74 15.59 -0.43
C GLN A 241 -21.55 16.04 0.79
N LYS A 242 -21.90 17.33 0.83
CA LYS A 242 -22.75 17.94 1.86
C LYS A 242 -24.18 17.46 1.75
#